data_8b09bf7c42ff6bfd6c7de9baa96e21fb
#
_entry.id   8b09bf7c42ff6bfd6c7de9baa96e21fb
#
_cell.length_a   1.000
_cell.length_b   1.000
_cell.length_c   1.000
_cell.angle_alpha   90.00
_cell.angle_beta   90.00
_cell.angle_gamma   90.00
#
_symmetry.space_group_name_H-M   'P 1'
#
loop_
_entity.id
_entity.type
_entity.pdbx_description
1 polymer ?
#
loop_
_entity_poly.entity_id
_entity_poly.type
_entity_poly.pdbx_seq_one_letter_code
_entity_poly.pdbx_strand_id
1 'polypeptide(L)'
;MAAITASMVGELRAKTDAPMMECKKALTEAEGDMGRAEEILRVKLGNKAGKAASRITAEGVVAISAAGSTGAMIEINCETDFVSKNDAFLAFTQHCVALVASSNPADVAALSALALTQDGFGPTVEDVRKGLIGKIGENVAIRRFKRFAGAAKLATYLHGTRIGVVVEFSGEGAAAEVAAKDVAMHVAAMKPVSVSSAEVPAELVEKERRIAAEKAAEDATAAVAAGKPVQSAEIVAKRVEGSVQKYLKEVSLLNQSFVKNDKQTVEQMLKAANTQVSAFTMYIVGEGIEKKVDDFAAEVAAQVAAAKGG
;
A
#
# COMPACT_ATOMS: atom_id res chain seq x y z
N MET A 1 43.66 -9.48 24.90
CA MET A 1 42.31 -9.47 24.31
C MET A 1 41.34 -10.15 25.26
N ALA A 2 40.24 -9.49 25.62
CA ALA A 2 39.23 -10.12 26.47
C ALA A 2 38.60 -11.33 25.73
N ALA A 3 38.45 -12.44 26.45
CA ALA A 3 37.83 -13.64 25.87
C ALA A 3 36.34 -13.38 25.64
N ILE A 4 35.90 -13.40 24.40
CA ILE A 4 34.46 -13.24 24.05
C ILE A 4 33.74 -14.53 24.43
N THR A 5 32.89 -14.45 25.44
CA THR A 5 32.11 -15.60 25.94
C THR A 5 30.79 -15.76 25.19
N ALA A 6 30.23 -16.98 25.17
CA ALA A 6 28.91 -17.25 24.63
C ALA A 6 27.82 -16.43 25.36
N SER A 7 28.00 -16.17 26.65
CA SER A 7 27.08 -15.32 27.44
C SER A 7 27.04 -13.88 26.92
N MET A 8 28.19 -13.27 26.68
CA MET A 8 28.27 -11.91 26.10
C MET A 8 27.59 -11.83 24.73
N VAL A 9 27.81 -12.84 23.87
CA VAL A 9 27.14 -12.91 22.54
C VAL A 9 25.63 -13.05 22.70
N GLY A 10 25.18 -13.88 23.65
CA GLY A 10 23.76 -14.05 23.96
C GLY A 10 23.12 -12.77 24.51
N GLU A 11 23.82 -12.05 25.41
CA GLU A 11 23.36 -10.77 25.96
C GLU A 11 23.26 -9.68 24.88
N LEU A 12 24.29 -9.54 24.06
CA LEU A 12 24.27 -8.58 22.95
C LEU A 12 23.16 -8.90 21.94
N ARG A 13 22.94 -10.20 21.66
CA ARG A 13 21.84 -10.64 20.81
C ARG A 13 20.47 -10.36 21.44
N ALA A 14 20.30 -10.59 22.73
CA ALA A 14 19.05 -10.29 23.43
C ALA A 14 18.69 -8.79 23.39
N LYS A 15 19.71 -7.92 23.42
CA LYS A 15 19.54 -6.46 23.32
C LYS A 15 19.29 -5.97 21.91
N THR A 16 19.96 -6.54 20.90
CA THR A 16 20.00 -6.01 19.54
C THR A 16 19.22 -6.86 18.53
N ASP A 17 18.88 -8.09 18.92
CA ASP A 17 18.28 -9.14 18.07
C ASP A 17 19.07 -9.39 16.76
N ALA A 18 20.32 -8.95 16.72
CA ALA A 18 21.20 -9.14 15.58
C ALA A 18 21.63 -10.61 15.44
N PRO A 19 22.01 -11.07 14.23
CA PRO A 19 22.49 -12.43 14.03
C PRO A 19 23.69 -12.76 14.94
N MET A 20 23.67 -13.95 15.54
CA MET A 20 24.68 -14.38 16.54
C MET A 20 26.12 -14.17 16.07
N MET A 21 26.42 -14.46 14.81
CA MET A 21 27.76 -14.29 14.25
C MET A 21 28.16 -12.81 14.11
N GLU A 22 27.22 -11.92 13.85
CA GLU A 22 27.46 -10.47 13.80
C GLU A 22 27.71 -9.92 15.22
N CYS A 23 26.95 -10.39 16.20
CA CYS A 23 27.19 -10.06 17.61
C CYS A 23 28.58 -10.49 18.05
N LYS A 24 28.98 -11.73 17.70
CA LYS A 24 30.36 -12.22 18.03
C LYS A 24 31.45 -11.37 17.37
N LYS A 25 31.28 -11.03 16.08
CA LYS A 25 32.23 -10.18 15.36
C LYS A 25 32.33 -8.78 15.96
N ALA A 26 31.17 -8.18 16.28
CA ALA A 26 31.12 -6.85 16.89
C ALA A 26 31.79 -6.83 18.27
N LEU A 27 31.53 -7.82 19.11
CA LEU A 27 32.21 -7.96 20.40
C LEU A 27 33.71 -8.18 20.26
N THR A 28 34.13 -8.95 19.26
CA THR A 28 35.59 -9.13 19.02
C THR A 28 36.23 -7.83 18.59
N GLU A 29 35.61 -7.05 17.71
CA GLU A 29 36.09 -5.74 17.27
C GLU A 29 36.06 -4.68 18.37
N ALA A 30 35.08 -4.79 19.28
CA ALA A 30 34.95 -3.95 20.47
C ALA A 30 35.79 -4.42 21.67
N GLU A 31 36.64 -5.45 21.51
CA GLU A 31 37.46 -6.04 22.58
C GLU A 31 36.66 -6.44 23.82
N GLY A 32 35.38 -6.78 23.66
CA GLY A 32 34.48 -7.18 24.74
C GLY A 32 33.65 -6.04 25.36
N ASP A 33 33.81 -4.81 24.89
CA ASP A 33 32.95 -3.69 25.31
C ASP A 33 31.55 -3.81 24.64
N MET A 34 30.54 -3.97 25.49
CA MET A 34 29.15 -4.16 25.04
C MET A 34 28.59 -2.92 24.35
N GLY A 35 28.85 -1.72 24.89
CA GLY A 35 28.35 -0.47 24.32
C GLY A 35 28.95 -0.21 22.94
N ARG A 36 30.28 -0.39 22.84
CA ARG A 36 30.99 -0.26 21.57
C ARG A 36 30.56 -1.31 20.57
N ALA A 37 30.29 -2.53 20.98
CA ALA A 37 29.76 -3.58 20.12
C ALA A 37 28.36 -3.26 19.57
N GLU A 38 27.49 -2.65 20.37
CA GLU A 38 26.19 -2.14 19.94
C GLU A 38 26.34 -1.05 18.85
N GLU A 39 27.26 -0.09 19.05
CA GLU A 39 27.56 0.95 18.05
C GLU A 39 28.05 0.35 16.72
N ILE A 40 29.00 -0.60 16.78
CA ILE A 40 29.54 -1.28 15.61
C ILE A 40 28.44 -2.02 14.86
N LEU A 41 27.56 -2.73 15.57
CA LEU A 41 26.40 -3.40 14.96
C LEU A 41 25.49 -2.40 14.26
N ARG A 42 25.19 -1.28 14.90
CA ARG A 42 24.33 -0.24 14.34
C ARG A 42 24.87 0.31 13.01
N VAL A 43 26.17 0.57 12.92
CA VAL A 43 26.83 1.00 11.69
C VAL A 43 26.79 -0.10 10.62
N LYS A 44 27.10 -1.35 11.00
CA LYS A 44 27.10 -2.49 10.06
C LYS A 44 25.70 -2.80 9.51
N LEU A 45 24.66 -2.73 10.34
CA LEU A 45 23.28 -2.93 9.93
C LEU A 45 22.82 -1.80 9.00
N GLY A 46 23.22 -0.56 9.27
CA GLY A 46 22.97 0.57 8.38
C GLY A 46 23.57 0.39 6.97
N ASN A 47 24.79 -0.16 6.88
CA ASN A 47 25.44 -0.48 5.60
C ASN A 47 24.72 -1.58 4.82
N LYS A 48 24.08 -2.55 5.50
CA LYS A 48 23.23 -3.56 4.84
C LYS A 48 22.00 -2.92 4.22
N ALA A 49 21.41 -1.91 4.85
CA ALA A 49 20.25 -1.20 4.30
C ALA A 49 20.57 -0.53 2.96
N GLY A 50 21.75 0.09 2.82
CA GLY A 50 22.20 0.67 1.55
C GLY A 50 22.28 -0.35 0.41
N LYS A 51 22.76 -1.57 0.69
CA LYS A 51 22.83 -2.66 -0.28
C LYS A 51 21.45 -3.24 -0.64
N ALA A 52 20.49 -3.17 0.28
CA ALA A 52 19.14 -3.66 0.07
C ALA A 52 18.26 -2.68 -0.71
N ALA A 53 18.60 -1.39 -0.72
CA ALA A 53 17.75 -0.31 -1.24
C ALA A 53 17.31 -0.46 -2.71
N SER A 54 18.07 -1.19 -3.54
CA SER A 54 17.75 -1.44 -4.95
C SER A 54 16.81 -2.63 -5.17
N ARG A 55 16.52 -3.42 -4.12
CA ARG A 55 15.65 -4.60 -4.23
C ARG A 55 14.18 -4.18 -4.23
N ILE A 56 13.40 -4.79 -5.12
CA ILE A 56 11.98 -4.47 -5.30
C ILE A 56 11.19 -4.91 -4.07
N THR A 57 10.38 -4.01 -3.55
CA THR A 57 9.49 -4.23 -2.39
C THR A 57 8.03 -4.15 -2.84
N ALA A 58 7.48 -5.25 -3.33
CA ALA A 58 6.09 -5.32 -3.84
C ALA A 58 5.09 -5.92 -2.85
N GLU A 59 5.57 -6.49 -1.74
CA GLU A 59 4.77 -6.91 -0.59
C GLU A 59 4.79 -5.82 0.49
N GLY A 60 4.06 -6.01 1.59
CA GLY A 60 4.03 -5.01 2.68
C GLY A 60 2.68 -4.91 3.37
N VAL A 61 2.45 -3.77 4.00
CA VAL A 61 1.28 -3.49 4.83
C VAL A 61 0.76 -2.08 4.59
N VAL A 62 -0.56 -1.95 4.54
CA VAL A 62 -1.26 -0.68 4.75
C VAL A 62 -1.73 -0.62 6.19
N ALA A 63 -1.43 0.49 6.89
CA ALA A 63 -1.94 0.76 8.22
C ALA A 63 -2.72 2.08 8.25
N ILE A 64 -3.70 2.14 9.14
CA ILE A 64 -4.55 3.31 9.37
C ILE A 64 -4.58 3.61 10.87
N SER A 65 -4.44 4.89 11.19
CA SER A 65 -4.68 5.43 12.52
C SER A 65 -5.68 6.57 12.38
N ALA A 66 -6.86 6.47 13.01
CA ALA A 66 -7.88 7.51 12.90
C ALA A 66 -8.60 7.68 14.23
N ALA A 67 -8.87 8.95 14.59
CA ALA A 67 -9.65 9.35 15.75
C ALA A 67 -10.46 10.61 15.39
N GLY A 68 -11.81 10.47 15.40
CA GLY A 68 -12.71 11.56 15.02
C GLY A 68 -12.52 11.99 13.56
N SER A 69 -12.10 13.24 13.38
CA SER A 69 -11.83 13.85 12.07
C SER A 69 -10.34 13.90 11.69
N THR A 70 -9.47 13.34 12.53
CA THR A 70 -8.03 13.31 12.30
C THR A 70 -7.56 11.87 12.15
N GLY A 71 -6.70 11.63 11.17
CA GLY A 71 -6.14 10.29 10.96
C GLY A 71 -5.01 10.30 9.94
N ALA A 72 -4.44 9.13 9.73
CA ALA A 72 -3.45 8.88 8.69
C ALA A 72 -3.58 7.47 8.13
N MET A 73 -3.15 7.30 6.91
CA MET A 73 -2.94 6.02 6.26
C MET A 73 -1.54 5.98 5.69
N ILE A 74 -0.86 4.85 5.81
CA ILE A 74 0.50 4.65 5.33
C ILE A 74 0.62 3.30 4.62
N GLU A 75 1.47 3.23 3.61
CA GLU A 75 1.91 1.99 2.98
C GLU A 75 3.41 1.84 3.21
N ILE A 76 3.81 0.74 3.87
CA ILE A 76 5.20 0.33 4.05
C ILE A 76 5.40 -1.01 3.38
N ASN A 77 6.38 -1.07 2.49
CA ASN A 77 6.65 -2.23 1.65
C ASN A 77 7.87 -3.02 2.13
N CYS A 78 7.85 -4.32 1.85
CA CYS A 78 8.94 -5.29 2.03
C CYS A 78 9.04 -6.21 0.80
N GLU A 79 10.02 -7.12 0.80
CA GLU A 79 10.23 -8.01 -0.36
C GLU A 79 9.26 -9.19 -0.36
N THR A 80 8.99 -9.79 0.83
CA THR A 80 8.17 -11.00 0.96
C THR A 80 6.95 -10.81 1.85
N ASP A 81 5.96 -11.68 1.69
CA ASP A 81 4.79 -11.72 2.55
C ASP A 81 5.10 -12.28 3.97
N PHE A 82 6.23 -12.95 4.15
CA PHE A 82 6.71 -13.37 5.48
C PHE A 82 7.06 -12.15 6.33
N VAL A 83 7.79 -11.20 5.78
CA VAL A 83 8.17 -9.96 6.49
C VAL A 83 6.95 -9.08 6.76
N SER A 84 5.95 -9.06 5.87
CA SER A 84 4.71 -8.33 6.11
C SER A 84 3.91 -8.82 7.33
N LYS A 85 4.23 -9.99 7.86
CA LYS A 85 3.63 -10.60 9.07
C LYS A 85 4.57 -10.56 10.28
N ASN A 86 5.78 -10.01 10.12
CA ASN A 86 6.76 -9.92 11.20
C ASN A 86 6.36 -8.86 12.23
N ASP A 87 6.40 -9.19 13.52
CA ASP A 87 5.93 -8.31 14.60
C ASP A 87 6.70 -6.98 14.64
N ALA A 88 8.02 -6.98 14.45
CA ALA A 88 8.83 -5.76 14.47
C ALA A 88 8.52 -4.86 13.26
N PHE A 89 8.24 -5.43 12.08
CA PHE A 89 7.79 -4.72 10.89
C PHE A 89 6.40 -4.10 11.10
N LEU A 90 5.46 -4.87 11.68
CA LEU A 90 4.11 -4.39 12.00
C LEU A 90 4.15 -3.26 13.03
N ALA A 91 4.94 -3.41 14.10
CA ALA A 91 5.13 -2.36 15.10
C ALA A 91 5.71 -1.08 14.50
N PHE A 92 6.73 -1.18 13.63
CA PHE A 92 7.29 -0.05 12.91
C PHE A 92 6.23 0.67 12.07
N THR A 93 5.39 -0.10 11.35
CA THR A 93 4.31 0.45 10.54
C THR A 93 3.29 1.21 11.40
N GLN A 94 2.93 0.68 12.58
CA GLN A 94 2.01 1.33 13.51
C GLN A 94 2.61 2.62 14.10
N HIS A 95 3.88 2.62 14.47
CA HIS A 95 4.58 3.82 14.93
C HIS A 95 4.61 4.90 13.84
N CYS A 96 4.95 4.53 12.59
CA CYS A 96 4.99 5.47 11.48
C CYS A 96 3.62 6.10 11.20
N VAL A 97 2.53 5.32 11.15
CA VAL A 97 1.19 5.89 10.90
C VAL A 97 0.72 6.81 12.03
N ALA A 98 1.07 6.49 13.27
CA ALA A 98 0.79 7.35 14.42
C ALA A 98 1.57 8.67 14.35
N LEU A 99 2.85 8.63 13.95
CA LEU A 99 3.67 9.82 13.72
C LEU A 99 3.13 10.69 12.59
N VAL A 100 2.66 10.10 11.48
CA VAL A 100 2.00 10.86 10.41
C VAL A 100 0.75 11.57 10.93
N ALA A 101 -0.10 10.88 11.69
CA ALA A 101 -1.32 11.46 12.24
C ALA A 101 -1.04 12.64 13.20
N SER A 102 -0.03 12.49 14.09
CA SER A 102 0.27 13.46 15.14
C SER A 102 1.16 14.61 14.67
N SER A 103 2.19 14.35 13.88
CA SER A 103 3.26 15.30 13.56
C SER A 103 3.10 15.99 12.19
N ASN A 104 2.20 15.48 11.32
CA ASN A 104 1.93 16.04 9.99
C ASN A 104 3.19 16.27 9.14
N PRO A 105 4.06 15.28 8.95
CA PRO A 105 5.24 15.45 8.10
C PRO A 105 4.83 15.78 6.66
N ALA A 106 5.61 16.63 5.98
CA ALA A 106 5.30 17.06 4.63
C ALA A 106 5.46 15.93 3.59
N ASP A 107 6.41 15.05 3.80
CA ASP A 107 6.75 13.95 2.89
C ASP A 107 7.45 12.80 3.64
N VAL A 108 7.85 11.76 2.91
CA VAL A 108 8.54 10.58 3.46
C VAL A 108 9.89 10.96 4.06
N ALA A 109 10.60 11.95 3.50
CA ALA A 109 11.89 12.38 4.03
C ALA A 109 11.71 13.06 5.40
N ALA A 110 10.70 13.93 5.52
CA ALA A 110 10.33 14.56 6.78
C ALA A 110 9.87 13.54 7.83
N LEU A 111 9.07 12.53 7.45
CA LEU A 111 8.69 11.43 8.34
C LEU A 111 9.92 10.64 8.80
N SER A 112 10.84 10.33 7.89
CA SER A 112 12.07 9.57 8.17
C SER A 112 12.98 10.25 9.18
N ALA A 113 12.94 11.59 9.28
CA ALA A 113 13.72 12.39 10.20
C ALA A 113 13.10 12.51 11.61
N LEU A 114 11.83 12.13 11.79
CA LEU A 114 11.16 12.20 13.09
C LEU A 114 11.78 11.24 14.10
N ALA A 115 11.68 11.62 15.38
CA ALA A 115 12.19 10.82 16.49
C ALA A 115 11.39 9.51 16.61
N LEU A 116 12.09 8.39 16.62
CA LEU A 116 11.55 7.06 16.88
C LEU A 116 12.65 6.18 17.45
N THR A 117 12.31 5.37 18.46
CA THR A 117 13.15 4.30 18.98
C THR A 117 12.32 3.03 19.06
N GLN A 118 12.84 1.95 18.49
CA GLN A 118 12.19 0.64 18.51
C GLN A 118 13.27 -0.46 18.50
N ASP A 119 13.14 -1.46 19.37
CA ASP A 119 14.00 -2.65 19.42
C ASP A 119 15.52 -2.31 19.48
N GLY A 120 15.89 -1.26 20.20
CA GLY A 120 17.28 -0.78 20.31
C GLY A 120 17.78 0.03 19.10
N PHE A 121 16.95 0.22 18.07
CA PHE A 121 17.25 1.10 16.95
C PHE A 121 16.64 2.50 17.16
N GLY A 122 17.27 3.51 16.59
CA GLY A 122 16.90 4.91 16.68
C GLY A 122 18.14 5.80 16.50
N PRO A 123 18.06 7.10 16.70
CA PRO A 123 16.96 7.88 17.29
C PRO A 123 15.85 8.31 16.30
N THR A 124 15.97 8.01 15.01
CA THR A 124 15.00 8.46 14.00
C THR A 124 14.26 7.29 13.36
N VAL A 125 13.15 7.59 12.69
CA VAL A 125 12.39 6.61 11.87
C VAL A 125 13.33 5.93 10.86
N GLU A 126 14.23 6.69 10.21
CA GLU A 126 15.19 6.14 9.25
C GLU A 126 16.20 5.19 9.91
N ASP A 127 16.66 5.50 11.12
CA ASP A 127 17.56 4.61 11.86
C ASP A 127 16.88 3.31 12.24
N VAL A 128 15.61 3.36 12.68
CA VAL A 128 14.81 2.16 12.97
C VAL A 128 14.61 1.35 11.69
N ARG A 129 14.26 1.98 10.58
CA ARG A 129 14.09 1.31 9.26
C ARG A 129 15.37 0.58 8.85
N LYS A 130 16.52 1.26 8.93
CA LYS A 130 17.84 0.66 8.62
C LYS A 130 18.18 -0.50 9.54
N GLY A 131 17.88 -0.35 10.82
CA GLY A 131 18.05 -1.41 11.81
C GLY A 131 17.23 -2.65 11.48
N LEU A 132 15.95 -2.47 11.13
CA LEU A 132 15.06 -3.55 10.71
C LEU A 132 15.54 -4.25 9.44
N ILE A 133 16.00 -3.51 8.42
CA ILE A 133 16.59 -4.09 7.20
C ILE A 133 17.81 -4.96 7.57
N GLY A 134 18.67 -4.46 8.46
CA GLY A 134 19.84 -5.21 8.92
C GLY A 134 19.47 -6.49 9.69
N LYS A 135 18.45 -6.42 10.54
CA LYS A 135 17.94 -7.51 11.37
C LYS A 135 17.20 -8.57 10.54
N ILE A 136 16.29 -8.14 9.70
CA ILE A 136 15.41 -9.02 8.91
C ILE A 136 16.13 -9.54 7.66
N GLY A 137 17.00 -8.72 7.05
CA GLY A 137 17.73 -9.06 5.82
C GLY A 137 17.00 -8.69 4.53
N GLU A 138 15.81 -8.13 4.61
CA GLU A 138 15.02 -7.65 3.48
C GLU A 138 14.97 -6.12 3.42
N ASN A 139 14.77 -5.57 2.21
CA ASN A 139 14.50 -4.16 2.04
C ASN A 139 13.14 -3.79 2.64
N VAL A 140 13.09 -2.66 3.34
CA VAL A 140 11.88 -2.06 3.89
C VAL A 140 11.79 -0.62 3.38
N ALA A 141 10.69 -0.27 2.76
CA ALA A 141 10.48 1.05 2.15
C ALA A 141 9.19 1.70 2.65
N ILE A 142 9.30 2.91 3.20
CA ILE A 142 8.13 3.77 3.43
C ILE A 142 7.74 4.33 2.06
N ARG A 143 6.62 3.83 1.50
CA ARG A 143 6.26 4.15 0.14
C ARG A 143 5.49 5.46 0.01
N ARG A 144 4.41 5.56 0.75
CA ARG A 144 3.49 6.69 0.73
C ARG A 144 2.65 6.76 1.98
N PHE A 145 2.17 7.94 2.28
CA PHE A 145 1.19 8.16 3.33
C PHE A 145 0.26 9.32 2.95
N LYS A 146 -0.87 9.40 3.66
CA LYS A 146 -1.77 10.54 3.62
C LYS A 146 -2.28 10.82 5.03
N ARG A 147 -2.24 12.08 5.44
CA ARG A 147 -2.88 12.57 6.66
C ARG A 147 -4.25 13.13 6.32
N PHE A 148 -5.20 12.86 7.17
CA PHE A 148 -6.56 13.37 7.13
C PHE A 148 -6.75 14.32 8.30
N ALA A 149 -7.22 15.54 8.04
CA ALA A 149 -7.55 16.52 9.06
C ALA A 149 -8.51 17.53 8.46
N GLY A 150 -9.71 17.62 8.99
CA GLY A 150 -10.74 18.49 8.45
C GLY A 150 -12.01 18.45 9.28
N ALA A 151 -13.11 18.96 8.74
CA ALA A 151 -14.41 18.95 9.39
C ALA A 151 -15.14 17.60 9.22
N ALA A 152 -14.80 16.82 8.20
CA ALA A 152 -15.42 15.53 7.93
C ALA A 152 -14.99 14.47 8.95
N LYS A 153 -15.93 13.62 9.35
CA LYS A 153 -15.63 12.41 10.12
C LYS A 153 -14.94 11.38 9.22
N LEU A 154 -14.17 10.48 9.82
CA LEU A 154 -13.45 9.43 9.11
C LEU A 154 -14.06 8.06 9.42
N ALA A 155 -14.38 7.31 8.38
CA ALA A 155 -14.67 5.89 8.49
C ALA A 155 -13.56 5.10 7.79
N THR A 156 -13.12 4.01 8.42
CA THR A 156 -11.96 3.25 7.95
C THR A 156 -12.29 1.78 7.75
N TYR A 157 -11.62 1.16 6.78
CA TYR A 157 -11.69 -0.27 6.56
C TYR A 157 -10.33 -0.81 6.16
N LEU A 158 -9.92 -1.91 6.76
CA LEU A 158 -8.74 -2.69 6.38
C LEU A 158 -9.19 -4.08 5.94
N HIS A 159 -8.86 -4.46 4.72
CA HIS A 159 -9.03 -5.83 4.25
C HIS A 159 -7.71 -6.60 4.44
N GLY A 160 -7.62 -7.30 5.57
CA GLY A 160 -6.35 -7.81 6.06
C GLY A 160 -5.38 -6.63 6.29
N THR A 161 -4.14 -6.80 5.83
CA THR A 161 -3.13 -5.74 5.85
C THR A 161 -2.82 -5.20 4.45
N ARG A 162 -3.57 -5.64 3.43
CA ARG A 162 -3.23 -5.38 2.02
C ARG A 162 -4.00 -4.23 1.38
N ILE A 163 -5.23 -3.96 1.84
CA ILE A 163 -6.05 -2.87 1.31
C ILE A 163 -6.53 -2.03 2.47
N GLY A 164 -6.24 -0.74 2.43
CA GLY A 164 -6.75 0.24 3.38
C GLY A 164 -7.63 1.26 2.67
N VAL A 165 -8.74 1.60 3.30
CA VAL A 165 -9.67 2.63 2.82
C VAL A 165 -10.01 3.58 3.96
N VAL A 166 -9.94 4.87 3.67
CA VAL A 166 -10.46 5.96 4.51
C VAL A 166 -11.53 6.68 3.73
N VAL A 167 -12.71 6.81 4.30
CA VAL A 167 -13.86 7.57 3.77
C VAL A 167 -14.06 8.80 4.63
N GLU A 168 -14.11 9.96 3.98
CA GLU A 168 -14.46 11.24 4.60
C GLU A 168 -15.97 11.46 4.44
N PHE A 169 -16.69 11.61 5.56
CA PHE A 169 -18.14 11.68 5.52
C PHE A 169 -18.71 12.72 6.50
N SER A 170 -19.95 13.12 6.25
CA SER A 170 -20.79 13.89 7.16
C SER A 170 -22.10 13.14 7.41
N GLY A 171 -22.62 13.29 8.61
CA GLY A 171 -23.84 12.61 9.09
C GLY A 171 -23.77 12.42 10.60
N GLU A 172 -24.93 12.24 11.24
CA GLU A 172 -25.03 12.13 12.68
C GLU A 172 -25.62 10.79 13.11
N GLY A 173 -25.15 10.31 14.26
CA GLY A 173 -25.63 9.09 14.90
C GLY A 173 -25.03 7.80 14.31
N ALA A 174 -25.37 6.69 14.98
CA ALA A 174 -24.80 5.38 14.67
C ALA A 174 -25.11 4.88 13.23
N ALA A 175 -26.27 5.25 12.68
CA ALA A 175 -26.66 4.87 11.32
C ALA A 175 -25.70 5.45 10.27
N ALA A 176 -25.28 6.71 10.43
CA ALA A 176 -24.33 7.37 9.55
C ALA A 176 -22.93 6.72 9.64
N GLU A 177 -22.48 6.39 10.84
CA GLU A 177 -21.18 5.74 11.06
C GLU A 177 -21.15 4.33 10.45
N VAL A 178 -22.22 3.55 10.58
CA VAL A 178 -22.36 2.24 9.96
C VAL A 178 -22.36 2.37 8.43
N ALA A 179 -23.15 3.31 7.88
CA ALA A 179 -23.22 3.53 6.43
C ALA A 179 -21.85 3.92 5.85
N ALA A 180 -21.12 4.84 6.50
CA ALA A 180 -19.80 5.25 6.07
C ALA A 180 -18.77 4.10 6.13
N LYS A 181 -18.84 3.25 7.17
CA LYS A 181 -18.00 2.07 7.29
C LYS A 181 -18.30 1.02 6.20
N ASP A 182 -19.59 0.86 5.88
CA ASP A 182 -20.05 -0.01 4.81
C ASP A 182 -19.58 0.50 3.43
N VAL A 183 -19.54 1.82 3.23
CA VAL A 183 -18.94 2.43 2.03
C VAL A 183 -17.45 2.16 1.97
N ALA A 184 -16.72 2.28 3.08
CA ALA A 184 -15.28 1.98 3.09
C ALA A 184 -15.00 0.52 2.67
N MET A 185 -15.81 -0.42 3.13
CA MET A 185 -15.75 -1.82 2.70
C MET A 185 -16.13 -1.98 1.22
N HIS A 186 -17.18 -1.29 0.76
CA HIS A 186 -17.60 -1.28 -0.64
C HIS A 186 -16.47 -0.76 -1.56
N VAL A 187 -15.81 0.35 -1.19
CA VAL A 187 -14.66 0.90 -1.93
C VAL A 187 -13.53 -0.12 -2.07
N ALA A 188 -13.20 -0.84 -0.99
CA ALA A 188 -12.17 -1.88 -1.03
C ALA A 188 -12.51 -3.02 -2.02
N ALA A 189 -13.80 -3.38 -2.12
CA ALA A 189 -14.28 -4.46 -2.99
C ALA A 189 -14.44 -4.01 -4.44
N MET A 190 -15.10 -2.87 -4.67
CA MET A 190 -15.55 -2.43 -6.00
C MET A 190 -14.60 -1.44 -6.67
N LYS A 191 -13.64 -0.88 -5.93
CA LYS A 191 -12.56 0.00 -6.41
C LYS A 191 -13.05 1.13 -7.33
N PRO A 192 -14.01 1.97 -6.89
CA PRO A 192 -14.45 3.11 -7.68
C PRO A 192 -13.29 4.07 -7.93
N VAL A 193 -13.36 4.83 -9.03
CA VAL A 193 -12.35 5.82 -9.42
C VAL A 193 -12.61 7.18 -8.75
N SER A 194 -13.89 7.52 -8.57
CA SER A 194 -14.33 8.80 -8.01
C SER A 194 -15.58 8.63 -7.14
N VAL A 195 -15.93 9.66 -6.38
CA VAL A 195 -17.19 9.66 -5.62
C VAL A 195 -18.38 9.78 -6.57
N SER A 196 -18.36 10.73 -7.49
CA SER A 196 -19.43 10.97 -8.46
C SER A 196 -18.95 10.87 -9.90
N SER A 197 -19.88 10.71 -10.85
CA SER A 197 -19.55 10.66 -12.29
C SER A 197 -18.93 11.95 -12.81
N ALA A 198 -19.21 13.09 -12.18
CA ALA A 198 -18.67 14.39 -12.57
C ALA A 198 -17.17 14.54 -12.19
N GLU A 199 -16.69 13.73 -11.25
CA GLU A 199 -15.30 13.76 -10.76
C GLU A 199 -14.39 12.73 -11.46
N VAL A 200 -14.93 11.91 -12.37
CA VAL A 200 -14.13 10.97 -13.15
C VAL A 200 -13.15 11.76 -14.02
N PRO A 201 -11.83 11.48 -13.97
CA PRO A 201 -10.85 12.19 -14.76
C PRO A 201 -11.19 12.18 -16.26
N ALA A 202 -11.16 13.34 -16.89
CA ALA A 202 -11.52 13.51 -18.31
C ALA A 202 -10.72 12.59 -19.22
N GLU A 203 -9.45 12.33 -18.91
CA GLU A 203 -8.58 11.40 -19.64
C GLU A 203 -9.15 9.96 -19.69
N LEU A 204 -9.74 9.50 -18.59
CA LEU A 204 -10.34 8.17 -18.52
C LEU A 204 -11.65 8.13 -19.33
N VAL A 205 -12.43 9.21 -19.28
CA VAL A 205 -13.67 9.32 -20.07
C VAL A 205 -13.36 9.33 -21.58
N GLU A 206 -12.37 10.10 -22.01
CA GLU A 206 -11.94 10.17 -23.41
C GLU A 206 -11.30 8.85 -23.89
N LYS A 207 -10.55 8.19 -23.02
CA LYS A 207 -10.04 6.85 -23.32
C LYS A 207 -11.18 5.86 -23.57
N GLU A 208 -12.20 5.85 -22.71
CA GLU A 208 -13.36 4.96 -22.87
C GLU A 208 -14.17 5.31 -24.11
N ARG A 209 -14.36 6.61 -24.42
CA ARG A 209 -15.01 7.08 -25.64
C ARG A 209 -14.30 6.58 -26.90
N ARG A 210 -12.96 6.64 -26.91
CA ARG A 210 -12.14 6.13 -28.02
C ARG A 210 -12.30 4.62 -28.19
N ILE A 211 -12.22 3.86 -27.08
CA ILE A 211 -12.41 2.40 -27.11
C ILE A 211 -13.79 2.03 -27.66
N ALA A 212 -14.83 2.72 -27.20
CA ALA A 212 -16.20 2.49 -27.68
C ALA A 212 -16.35 2.83 -29.17
N ALA A 213 -15.71 3.90 -29.67
CA ALA A 213 -15.73 4.27 -31.09
C ALA A 213 -14.96 3.26 -31.95
N GLU A 214 -13.77 2.81 -31.52
CA GLU A 214 -12.99 1.79 -32.22
C GLU A 214 -13.77 0.47 -32.32
N LYS A 215 -14.40 0.04 -31.24
CA LYS A 215 -15.25 -1.15 -31.23
C LYS A 215 -16.44 -1.02 -32.18
N ALA A 216 -17.09 0.15 -32.24
CA ALA A 216 -18.16 0.39 -33.13
C ALA A 216 -17.73 0.35 -34.64
N ALA A 217 -16.51 0.83 -34.93
CA ALA A 217 -15.91 0.75 -36.27
C ALA A 217 -15.58 -0.70 -36.68
N GLU A 218 -15.06 -1.49 -35.77
CA GLU A 218 -14.82 -2.93 -35.98
C GLU A 218 -16.13 -3.69 -36.24
N ASP A 219 -17.16 -3.43 -35.41
CA ASP A 219 -18.50 -4.02 -35.60
C ASP A 219 -19.09 -3.65 -36.96
N ALA A 220 -18.92 -2.40 -37.45
CA ALA A 220 -19.37 -1.96 -38.76
C ALA A 220 -18.62 -2.70 -39.88
N THR A 221 -17.31 -2.85 -39.79
CA THR A 221 -16.50 -3.60 -40.74
C THR A 221 -16.93 -5.07 -40.81
N ALA A 222 -17.16 -5.70 -39.68
CA ALA A 222 -17.64 -7.06 -39.59
C ALA A 222 -19.06 -7.22 -40.18
N ALA A 223 -19.94 -6.25 -39.99
CA ALA A 223 -21.27 -6.24 -40.56
C ALA A 223 -21.24 -6.18 -42.10
N VAL A 224 -20.37 -5.31 -42.67
CA VAL A 224 -20.15 -5.25 -44.14
C VAL A 224 -19.69 -6.60 -44.68
N ALA A 225 -18.66 -7.19 -44.04
CA ALA A 225 -18.12 -8.49 -44.44
C ALA A 225 -19.18 -9.62 -44.36
N ALA A 226 -20.14 -9.51 -43.46
CA ALA A 226 -21.24 -10.47 -43.28
C ALA A 226 -22.50 -10.15 -44.13
N GLY A 227 -22.45 -9.13 -45.01
CA GLY A 227 -23.59 -8.69 -45.81
C GLY A 227 -24.76 -8.12 -44.98
N LYS A 228 -24.51 -7.65 -43.78
CA LYS A 228 -25.51 -7.05 -42.89
C LYS A 228 -25.55 -5.53 -43.06
N PRO A 229 -26.72 -4.87 -42.81
CA PRO A 229 -26.80 -3.42 -42.89
C PRO A 229 -25.92 -2.77 -41.84
N VAL A 230 -25.19 -1.73 -42.24
CA VAL A 230 -24.37 -0.89 -41.34
C VAL A 230 -25.28 0.11 -40.63
N GLN A 231 -25.04 0.32 -39.33
CA GLN A 231 -25.77 1.31 -38.54
C GLN A 231 -25.47 2.74 -39.04
N SER A 232 -26.43 3.63 -38.93
CA SER A 232 -26.18 5.04 -39.24
C SER A 232 -25.23 5.70 -38.27
N ALA A 233 -24.52 6.74 -38.70
CA ALA A 233 -23.59 7.50 -37.85
C ALA A 233 -24.24 8.01 -36.55
N GLU A 234 -25.51 8.39 -36.60
CA GLU A 234 -26.29 8.84 -35.43
C GLU A 234 -26.51 7.70 -34.42
N ILE A 235 -26.82 6.48 -34.87
CA ILE A 235 -26.98 5.31 -34.00
C ILE A 235 -25.65 4.94 -33.39
N VAL A 236 -24.57 4.97 -34.16
CA VAL A 236 -23.19 4.71 -33.65
C VAL A 236 -22.83 5.73 -32.60
N ALA A 237 -23.05 7.03 -32.84
CA ALA A 237 -22.75 8.07 -31.83
C ALA A 237 -23.55 7.88 -30.53
N LYS A 238 -24.83 7.56 -30.60
CA LYS A 238 -25.66 7.25 -29.42
C LYS A 238 -25.17 6.02 -28.67
N ARG A 239 -24.70 5.00 -29.38
CA ARG A 239 -24.14 3.78 -28.79
C ARG A 239 -22.81 4.07 -28.06
N VAL A 240 -21.93 4.86 -28.67
CA VAL A 240 -20.69 5.29 -28.06
C VAL A 240 -20.97 6.07 -26.76
N GLU A 241 -21.87 7.06 -26.81
CA GLU A 241 -22.24 7.83 -25.63
C GLU A 241 -22.91 6.94 -24.57
N GLY A 242 -23.75 6.01 -24.95
CA GLY A 242 -24.31 5.01 -24.02
C GLY A 242 -23.24 4.16 -23.31
N SER A 243 -22.20 3.78 -24.04
CA SER A 243 -21.04 3.05 -23.43
C SER A 243 -20.30 3.92 -22.41
N VAL A 244 -20.06 5.19 -22.74
CA VAL A 244 -19.41 6.14 -21.80
C VAL A 244 -20.27 6.34 -20.56
N GLN A 245 -21.60 6.50 -20.71
CA GLN A 245 -22.50 6.66 -19.57
C GLN A 245 -22.56 5.39 -18.70
N LYS A 246 -22.47 4.23 -19.30
CA LYS A 246 -22.37 2.96 -18.58
C LYS A 246 -21.06 2.90 -17.77
N TYR A 247 -19.94 3.19 -18.42
CA TYR A 247 -18.62 3.25 -17.75
C TYR A 247 -18.63 4.21 -16.55
N LEU A 248 -19.14 5.43 -16.73
CA LEU A 248 -19.24 6.42 -15.66
C LEU A 248 -20.04 5.89 -14.45
N LYS A 249 -21.11 5.13 -14.68
CA LYS A 249 -21.87 4.49 -13.60
C LYS A 249 -21.10 3.36 -12.92
N GLU A 250 -20.31 2.61 -13.68
CA GLU A 250 -19.54 1.48 -13.16
C GLU A 250 -18.34 1.94 -12.30
N VAL A 251 -17.72 3.08 -12.62
CA VAL A 251 -16.53 3.57 -11.92
C VAL A 251 -16.82 4.63 -10.85
N SER A 252 -18.05 5.11 -10.73
CA SER A 252 -18.43 6.14 -9.75
C SER A 252 -19.08 5.53 -8.52
N LEU A 253 -18.51 5.78 -7.35
CA LEU A 253 -18.95 5.21 -6.07
C LEU A 253 -20.47 5.32 -5.86
N LEU A 254 -21.04 6.52 -6.02
CA LEU A 254 -22.46 6.77 -5.75
C LEU A 254 -23.40 6.02 -6.68
N ASN A 255 -22.95 5.71 -7.90
CA ASN A 255 -23.75 5.03 -8.92
C ASN A 255 -23.62 3.50 -8.89
N GLN A 256 -22.59 2.96 -8.22
CA GLN A 256 -22.39 1.52 -8.10
C GLN A 256 -23.52 0.86 -7.29
N SER A 257 -23.88 -0.36 -7.67
CA SER A 257 -24.76 -1.22 -6.86
C SER A 257 -24.06 -1.54 -5.54
N PHE A 258 -24.74 -1.37 -4.42
CA PHE A 258 -24.14 -1.53 -3.10
C PHE A 258 -23.78 -3.01 -2.83
N VAL A 259 -22.55 -3.28 -2.46
CA VAL A 259 -21.99 -4.65 -2.36
C VAL A 259 -22.77 -5.56 -1.38
N LYS A 260 -23.40 -5.00 -0.35
CA LYS A 260 -24.23 -5.78 0.61
C LYS A 260 -25.67 -5.93 0.17
N ASN A 261 -26.15 -5.12 -0.78
CA ASN A 261 -27.52 -5.14 -1.29
C ASN A 261 -27.54 -4.54 -2.69
N ASP A 262 -27.47 -5.39 -3.70
CA ASP A 262 -27.43 -5.04 -5.13
C ASP A 262 -28.71 -4.40 -5.70
N LYS A 263 -29.81 -4.43 -4.90
CA LYS A 263 -31.09 -3.79 -5.27
C LYS A 263 -31.10 -2.28 -5.06
N GLN A 264 -30.06 -1.71 -4.46
CA GLN A 264 -29.92 -0.27 -4.24
C GLN A 264 -28.50 0.19 -4.61
N THR A 265 -28.39 1.46 -5.00
CA THR A 265 -27.09 2.09 -5.19
C THR A 265 -26.49 2.55 -3.87
N VAL A 266 -25.16 2.81 -3.86
CA VAL A 266 -24.48 3.42 -2.71
C VAL A 266 -25.14 4.76 -2.36
N GLU A 267 -25.52 5.58 -3.35
CA GLU A 267 -26.22 6.85 -3.12
C GLU A 267 -27.55 6.66 -2.37
N GLN A 268 -28.35 5.68 -2.80
CA GLN A 268 -29.64 5.39 -2.14
C GLN A 268 -29.44 4.94 -0.69
N MET A 269 -28.44 4.10 -0.45
CA MET A 269 -28.09 3.63 0.90
C MET A 269 -27.65 4.80 1.79
N LEU A 270 -26.78 5.68 1.30
CA LEU A 270 -26.32 6.87 2.02
C LEU A 270 -27.46 7.84 2.34
N LYS A 271 -28.35 8.10 1.37
CA LYS A 271 -29.55 8.94 1.59
C LYS A 271 -30.47 8.38 2.68
N ALA A 272 -30.68 7.07 2.71
CA ALA A 272 -31.47 6.42 3.74
C ALA A 272 -30.86 6.56 5.16
N ALA A 273 -29.53 6.70 5.25
CA ALA A 273 -28.80 6.91 6.49
C ALA A 273 -28.54 8.41 6.80
N ASN A 274 -29.10 9.35 6.07
CA ASN A 274 -28.80 10.79 6.16
C ASN A 274 -27.28 11.08 6.19
N THR A 275 -26.54 10.42 5.31
CA THR A 275 -25.07 10.46 5.28
C THR A 275 -24.60 10.94 3.90
N GLN A 276 -23.53 11.71 3.88
CA GLN A 276 -22.86 12.14 2.66
C GLN A 276 -21.38 11.75 2.73
N VAL A 277 -20.87 11.25 1.62
CA VAL A 277 -19.45 10.96 1.43
C VAL A 277 -18.88 12.06 0.55
N SER A 278 -17.85 12.74 1.05
CA SER A 278 -17.16 13.81 0.33
C SER A 278 -15.91 13.33 -0.40
N ALA A 279 -15.22 12.34 0.15
CA ALA A 279 -14.02 11.79 -0.46
C ALA A 279 -13.74 10.37 0.06
N PHE A 280 -12.95 9.63 -0.68
CA PHE A 280 -12.31 8.41 -0.19
C PHE A 280 -10.86 8.35 -0.64
N THR A 281 -10.08 7.60 0.11
CA THR A 281 -8.69 7.27 -0.25
C THR A 281 -8.51 5.78 -0.05
N MET A 282 -7.95 5.11 -1.05
CA MET A 282 -7.66 3.69 -1.00
C MET A 282 -6.20 3.45 -1.32
N TYR A 283 -5.52 2.64 -0.49
CA TYR A 283 -4.19 2.11 -0.78
C TYR A 283 -4.27 0.60 -0.92
N ILE A 284 -3.62 0.09 -1.94
CA ILE A 284 -3.42 -1.34 -2.16
C ILE A 284 -1.91 -1.58 -2.13
N VAL A 285 -1.47 -2.53 -1.31
CA VAL A 285 -0.06 -2.89 -1.18
C VAL A 285 0.52 -3.26 -2.54
N GLY A 286 1.62 -2.61 -2.91
CA GLY A 286 2.37 -2.91 -4.12
C GLY A 286 1.69 -2.47 -5.42
N GLU A 287 0.58 -1.72 -5.36
CA GLU A 287 -0.11 -1.25 -6.55
C GLU A 287 0.82 -0.46 -7.48
N GLY A 288 0.89 -0.87 -8.76
CA GLY A 288 1.76 -0.24 -9.76
C GLY A 288 3.26 -0.58 -9.63
N ILE A 289 3.65 -1.46 -8.71
CA ILE A 289 5.02 -2.01 -8.65
C ILE A 289 5.07 -3.26 -9.50
N GLU A 290 5.92 -3.28 -10.53
CA GLU A 290 6.17 -4.48 -11.31
C GLU A 290 6.89 -5.51 -10.44
N LYS A 291 6.22 -6.63 -10.19
CA LYS A 291 6.86 -7.78 -9.54
C LYS A 291 7.83 -8.42 -10.52
N LYS A 292 9.06 -8.67 -10.08
CA LYS A 292 9.94 -9.56 -10.81
C LYS A 292 9.24 -10.92 -10.92
N VAL A 293 8.94 -11.36 -12.11
CA VAL A 293 8.49 -12.74 -12.31
C VAL A 293 9.76 -13.58 -12.19
N ASP A 294 9.97 -14.17 -11.02
CA ASP A 294 11.02 -15.16 -10.84
C ASP A 294 10.60 -16.41 -11.63
N ASP A 295 11.12 -16.52 -12.84
CA ASP A 295 11.02 -17.76 -13.59
C ASP A 295 12.07 -18.73 -13.01
N PHE A 296 11.69 -19.36 -11.90
CA PHE A 296 12.52 -20.32 -11.19
C PHE A 296 13.01 -21.44 -12.13
N ALA A 297 12.22 -21.82 -13.12
CA ALA A 297 12.61 -22.82 -14.12
C ALA A 297 13.74 -22.29 -15.01
N ALA A 298 13.68 -21.02 -15.44
CA ALA A 298 14.73 -20.40 -16.23
C ALA A 298 16.01 -20.15 -15.40
N GLU A 299 15.89 -19.75 -14.12
CA GLU A 299 17.04 -19.62 -13.22
C GLU A 299 17.76 -20.95 -12.96
N VAL A 300 17.01 -22.01 -12.67
CA VAL A 300 17.56 -23.36 -12.51
C VAL A 300 18.21 -23.84 -13.81
N ALA A 301 17.56 -23.61 -14.96
CA ALA A 301 18.13 -23.97 -16.26
C ALA A 301 19.43 -23.23 -16.54
N ALA A 302 19.51 -21.93 -16.23
CA ALA A 302 20.71 -21.11 -16.37
C ALA A 302 21.84 -21.58 -15.44
N GLN A 303 21.54 -21.93 -14.18
CA GLN A 303 22.54 -22.47 -13.24
C GLN A 303 23.05 -23.84 -13.68
N VAL A 304 22.17 -24.72 -14.17
CA VAL A 304 22.55 -26.05 -14.70
C VAL A 304 23.43 -25.89 -15.97
N ALA A 305 23.10 -24.92 -16.84
CA ALA A 305 23.90 -24.64 -18.02
C ALA A 305 25.30 -24.10 -17.65
N ALA A 306 25.37 -23.19 -16.69
CA ALA A 306 26.64 -22.66 -16.18
C ALA A 306 27.51 -23.74 -15.52
N ALA A 307 26.91 -24.67 -14.79
CA ALA A 307 27.61 -25.79 -14.15
C ALA A 307 28.10 -26.87 -15.13
N LYS A 308 27.51 -26.95 -16.33
CA LYS A 308 27.92 -27.91 -17.40
C LYS A 308 28.93 -27.33 -18.40
N GLY A 309 29.18 -26.01 -18.35
CA GLY A 309 30.09 -25.32 -19.28
C GLY A 309 31.44 -24.92 -18.67
N GLY A 310 31.77 -25.44 -17.45
CA GLY A 310 33.04 -25.21 -16.77
C GLY A 310 33.95 -26.45 -16.79
#